data_0922b6069cefd076bb1ede505f88b99b
#
_entry.id   0922b6069cefd076bb1ede505f88b99b
#
_cell.length_a   1.000
_cell.length_b   1.000
_cell.length_c   1.000
_cell.angle_alpha   90.00
_cell.angle_beta   90.00
_cell.angle_gamma   90.00
#
_symmetry.space_group_name_H-M   'P 1'
#
loop_
_entity.id
_entity.type
_entity.pdbx_description
1 polymer ?
#
loop_
_entity_poly.entity_id
_entity_poly.type
_entity_poly.pdbx_seq_one_letter_code
_entity_poly.pdbx_strand_id
1 'polypeptide(L)'
;MIGMSRASKQSRSMIQAFLVAVGGAIGSVLRYYVSQLALRIAGPAFPWGTLTVNVVGCFIIGVFAEMIVRRFDASPELRLLLITGFLGGLTTFSSFSLDAISLYERGATVASAVYIAASVGLSLAAVIGGLALMRAIL
;
A
#
# COMPACT_ATOMS: atom_id res chain seq x y z
N MET A 1 31.65 -21.10 -9.11
CA MET A 1 30.80 -19.90 -8.96
C MET A 1 31.00 -19.03 -10.20
N ILE A 2 30.12 -19.15 -11.19
CA ILE A 2 30.26 -18.40 -12.45
C ILE A 2 29.69 -17.00 -12.18
N GLY A 3 30.58 -16.00 -12.12
CA GLY A 3 30.17 -14.61 -11.89
C GLY A 3 29.32 -14.11 -13.04
N MET A 4 28.07 -13.73 -12.74
CA MET A 4 27.20 -13.05 -13.70
C MET A 4 27.89 -11.81 -14.27
N SER A 5 27.89 -11.65 -15.60
CA SER A 5 28.48 -10.49 -16.26
C SER A 5 27.82 -9.18 -15.82
N ARG A 6 28.54 -8.05 -15.86
CA ARG A 6 27.98 -6.73 -15.54
C ARG A 6 26.74 -6.42 -16.38
N ALA A 7 26.70 -6.82 -17.64
CA ALA A 7 25.57 -6.63 -18.52
C ALA A 7 24.31 -7.38 -18.06
N SER A 8 24.44 -8.61 -17.57
CA SER A 8 23.29 -9.39 -17.06
C SER A 8 22.72 -8.84 -15.75
N LYS A 9 23.57 -8.29 -14.88
CA LYS A 9 23.12 -7.60 -13.66
C LYS A 9 22.37 -6.30 -13.98
N GLN A 10 22.84 -5.54 -14.94
CA GLN A 10 22.21 -4.30 -15.36
C GLN A 10 20.85 -4.55 -16.03
N SER A 11 20.74 -5.55 -16.89
CA SER A 11 19.46 -5.95 -17.51
C SER A 11 18.42 -6.37 -16.47
N ARG A 12 18.80 -7.15 -15.46
CA ARG A 12 17.90 -7.52 -14.36
C ARG A 12 17.42 -6.31 -13.57
N SER A 13 18.30 -5.38 -13.24
CA SER A 13 17.95 -4.15 -12.51
C SER A 13 16.93 -3.30 -13.30
N MET A 14 17.07 -3.21 -14.61
CA MET A 14 16.12 -2.48 -15.47
C MET A 14 14.74 -3.15 -15.50
N ILE A 15 14.70 -4.48 -15.61
CA ILE A 15 13.43 -5.23 -15.55
C ILE A 15 12.74 -5.03 -14.19
N GLN A 16 13.48 -5.10 -13.10
CA GLN A 16 12.96 -4.88 -11.75
C GLN A 16 12.39 -3.46 -11.58
N ALA A 17 13.10 -2.44 -12.03
CA ALA A 17 12.62 -1.06 -12.01
C ALA A 17 11.35 -0.88 -12.87
N PHE A 18 11.28 -1.51 -14.03
CA PHE A 18 10.09 -1.49 -14.89
C PHE A 18 8.88 -2.13 -14.21
N LEU A 19 9.05 -3.29 -13.55
CA LEU A 19 7.98 -3.95 -12.80
C LEU A 19 7.45 -3.08 -11.66
N VAL A 20 8.35 -2.43 -10.90
CA VAL A 20 7.97 -1.48 -9.86
C VAL A 20 7.20 -0.29 -10.44
N ALA A 21 7.65 0.25 -11.58
CA ALA A 21 6.99 1.38 -12.25
C ALA A 21 5.59 1.00 -12.72
N VAL A 22 5.41 -0.15 -13.35
CA VAL A 22 4.10 -0.65 -13.81
C VAL A 22 3.16 -0.89 -12.62
N GLY A 23 3.63 -1.62 -11.61
CA GLY A 23 2.84 -1.85 -10.39
C GLY A 23 2.47 -0.53 -9.70
N GLY A 24 3.42 0.39 -9.54
CA GLY A 24 3.22 1.69 -8.93
C GLY A 24 2.24 2.57 -9.70
N ALA A 25 2.28 2.55 -11.02
CA ALA A 25 1.33 3.27 -11.87
C ALA A 25 -0.10 2.74 -11.65
N ILE A 26 -0.30 1.42 -11.67
CA ILE A 26 -1.61 0.80 -11.44
C ILE A 26 -2.11 1.11 -10.03
N GLY A 27 -1.27 0.95 -9.01
CA GLY A 27 -1.63 1.24 -7.62
C GLY A 27 -2.01 2.71 -7.40
N SER A 28 -1.24 3.64 -7.96
CA SER A 28 -1.51 5.09 -7.86
C SER A 28 -2.80 5.49 -8.57
N VAL A 29 -3.08 4.93 -9.74
CA VAL A 29 -4.34 5.17 -10.48
C VAL A 29 -5.53 4.63 -9.68
N LEU A 30 -5.43 3.42 -9.13
CA LEU A 30 -6.48 2.85 -8.29
C LEU A 30 -6.73 3.71 -7.04
N ARG A 31 -5.68 4.16 -6.36
CA ARG A 31 -5.78 5.10 -5.23
C ARG A 31 -6.54 6.36 -5.63
N TYR A 32 -6.21 6.95 -6.77
CA TYR A 32 -6.90 8.14 -7.27
C TYR A 32 -8.41 7.88 -7.43
N TYR A 33 -8.81 6.78 -8.07
CA TYR A 33 -10.22 6.47 -8.26
C TYR A 33 -10.95 6.16 -6.94
N VAL A 34 -10.33 5.43 -6.01
CA VAL A 34 -10.91 5.19 -4.68
C VAL A 34 -11.10 6.50 -3.93
N SER A 35 -10.13 7.41 -3.98
CA SER A 35 -10.22 8.72 -3.34
C SER A 35 -11.34 9.58 -3.95
N GLN A 36 -11.49 9.58 -5.27
CA GLN A 36 -12.57 10.28 -5.95
C GLN A 36 -13.96 9.70 -5.61
N LEU A 37 -14.05 8.36 -5.57
CA LEU A 37 -15.30 7.69 -5.20
C LEU A 37 -15.69 8.00 -3.75
N ALA A 38 -14.73 7.89 -2.83
CA ALA A 38 -14.95 8.23 -1.43
C ALA A 38 -15.41 9.69 -1.24
N LEU A 39 -14.79 10.61 -1.96
CA LEU A 39 -15.19 12.03 -1.95
C LEU A 39 -16.63 12.23 -2.44
N ARG A 40 -17.04 11.52 -3.50
CA ARG A 40 -18.41 11.60 -4.05
C ARG A 40 -19.46 11.03 -3.11
N ILE A 41 -19.14 9.92 -2.42
CA ILE A 41 -20.10 9.21 -1.54
C ILE A 41 -20.16 9.84 -0.15
N ALA A 42 -19.01 10.12 0.46
CA ALA A 42 -18.91 10.53 1.86
C ALA A 42 -18.59 12.02 2.05
N GLY A 43 -18.32 12.75 0.96
CA GLY A 43 -18.03 14.19 0.98
C GLY A 43 -16.62 14.53 1.50
N PRO A 44 -16.30 15.85 1.57
CA PRO A 44 -14.95 16.33 1.86
C PRO A 44 -14.63 16.50 3.35
N ALA A 45 -15.57 16.20 4.24
CA ALA A 45 -15.43 16.50 5.67
C ALA A 45 -14.32 15.67 6.34
N PHE A 46 -14.10 14.44 5.85
CA PHE A 46 -13.14 13.50 6.39
C PHE A 46 -12.45 12.72 5.25
N PRO A 47 -11.14 12.42 5.35
CA PRO A 47 -10.39 11.82 4.24
C PRO A 47 -10.57 10.29 4.16
N TRP A 48 -11.80 9.86 3.89
CA TRP A 48 -12.19 8.44 3.78
C TRP A 48 -11.40 7.68 2.71
N GLY A 49 -11.06 8.36 1.60
CA GLY A 49 -10.32 7.73 0.51
C GLY A 49 -8.93 7.27 0.93
N THR A 50 -8.16 8.15 1.55
CA THR A 50 -6.81 7.84 2.06
C THR A 50 -6.86 6.77 3.14
N LEU A 51 -7.81 6.88 4.08
CA LEU A 51 -8.01 5.87 5.12
C LEU A 51 -8.29 4.49 4.50
N THR A 52 -9.22 4.42 3.55
CA THR A 52 -9.61 3.16 2.91
C THR A 52 -8.44 2.50 2.18
N VAL A 53 -7.71 3.23 1.33
CA VAL A 53 -6.60 2.63 0.57
C VAL A 53 -5.46 2.18 1.48
N ASN A 54 -5.21 2.88 2.57
CA ASN A 54 -4.18 2.49 3.53
C ASN A 54 -4.59 1.24 4.32
N VAL A 55 -5.81 1.18 4.84
CA VAL A 55 -6.31 0.01 5.60
C VAL A 55 -6.41 -1.22 4.70
N VAL A 56 -7.04 -1.09 3.51
CA VAL A 56 -7.17 -2.22 2.56
C VAL A 56 -5.81 -2.66 2.04
N GLY A 57 -4.94 -1.71 1.67
CA GLY A 57 -3.58 -2.01 1.23
C GLY A 57 -2.75 -2.71 2.31
N CYS A 58 -2.90 -2.30 3.57
CA CYS A 58 -2.27 -2.95 4.72
C CYS A 58 -2.79 -4.39 4.95
N PHE A 59 -4.07 -4.64 4.77
CA PHE A 59 -4.61 -6.00 4.80
C PHE A 59 -4.01 -6.88 3.70
N ILE A 60 -4.00 -6.37 2.46
CA ILE A 60 -3.47 -7.10 1.30
C ILE A 60 -1.97 -7.36 1.45
N ILE A 61 -1.19 -6.41 1.99
CA ILE A 61 0.25 -6.65 2.21
C ILE A 61 0.48 -7.74 3.24
N GLY A 62 -0.35 -7.82 4.29
CA GLY A 62 -0.32 -8.91 5.27
C GLY A 62 -0.59 -10.28 4.63
N VAL A 63 -1.62 -10.36 3.78
CA VAL A 63 -1.93 -11.56 2.98
C VAL A 63 -0.77 -11.95 2.08
N PHE A 64 -0.25 -11.03 1.28
CA PHE A 64 0.84 -11.32 0.34
C PHE A 64 2.15 -11.68 1.02
N ALA A 65 2.49 -11.01 2.12
CA ALA A 65 3.70 -11.30 2.87
C ALA A 65 3.74 -12.77 3.35
N GLU A 66 2.63 -13.25 3.91
CA GLU A 66 2.54 -14.63 4.41
C GLU A 66 2.49 -15.65 3.26
N MET A 67 1.75 -15.37 2.18
CA MET A 67 1.71 -16.23 0.98
C MET A 67 3.10 -16.42 0.37
N ILE A 68 3.86 -15.34 0.24
CA ILE A 68 5.20 -15.36 -0.37
C ILE A 68 6.16 -16.18 0.47
N VAL A 69 6.06 -16.10 1.82
CA VAL A 69 6.96 -16.83 2.73
C VAL A 69 6.64 -18.32 2.77
N ARG A 70 5.37 -18.71 2.71
CA ARG A 70 4.97 -20.09 3.01
C ARG A 70 4.68 -20.98 1.80
N ARG A 71 4.14 -20.44 0.72
CA ARG A 71 3.61 -21.27 -0.37
C ARG A 71 4.19 -20.98 -1.74
N PHE A 72 4.64 -19.79 -1.96
CA PHE A 72 5.21 -19.44 -3.24
C PHE A 72 6.69 -19.12 -3.01
N ASP A 73 7.56 -19.92 -3.61
CA ASP A 73 8.91 -19.48 -3.96
C ASP A 73 8.76 -18.34 -5.00
N ALA A 74 8.01 -17.29 -4.55
CA ALA A 74 7.61 -16.22 -5.44
C ALA A 74 8.87 -15.56 -5.97
N SER A 75 8.94 -15.46 -7.29
CA SER A 75 10.08 -14.82 -7.92
C SER A 75 10.28 -13.41 -7.35
N PRO A 76 11.51 -12.95 -7.19
CA PRO A 76 11.80 -11.59 -6.74
C PRO A 76 11.05 -10.54 -7.57
N GLU A 77 10.81 -10.83 -8.84
CA GLU A 77 10.10 -9.97 -9.79
C GLU A 77 8.62 -9.81 -9.42
N LEU A 78 7.93 -10.89 -9.06
CA LEU A 78 6.52 -10.84 -8.64
C LEU A 78 6.37 -10.06 -7.32
N ARG A 79 7.30 -10.24 -6.40
CA ARG A 79 7.34 -9.50 -5.14
C ARG A 79 7.52 -7.99 -5.38
N LEU A 80 8.41 -7.61 -6.29
CA LEU A 80 8.63 -6.20 -6.66
C LEU A 80 7.41 -5.59 -7.32
N LEU A 81 6.76 -6.31 -8.24
CA LEU A 81 5.55 -5.85 -8.92
C LEU A 81 4.39 -5.62 -7.93
N LEU A 82 4.10 -6.59 -7.06
CA LEU A 82 2.92 -6.57 -6.21
C LEU A 82 3.12 -5.76 -4.93
N ILE A 83 4.23 -5.96 -4.21
CA ILE A 83 4.45 -5.31 -2.91
C ILE A 83 5.04 -3.92 -3.12
N THR A 84 6.21 -3.82 -3.74
CA THR A 84 6.90 -2.54 -3.88
C THR A 84 6.20 -1.62 -4.88
N GLY A 85 5.77 -2.16 -6.03
CA GLY A 85 5.06 -1.40 -7.05
C GLY A 85 3.60 -1.15 -6.66
N PHE A 86 2.75 -2.15 -6.83
CA PHE A 86 1.30 -1.98 -6.72
C PHE A 86 0.85 -1.49 -5.33
N LEU A 87 1.20 -2.18 -4.25
CA LEU A 87 0.82 -1.77 -2.90
C LEU A 87 1.53 -0.49 -2.45
N GLY A 88 2.80 -0.31 -2.84
CA GLY A 88 3.52 0.95 -2.59
C GLY A 88 2.90 2.15 -3.32
N GLY A 89 2.35 1.96 -4.51
CA GLY A 89 1.59 3.00 -5.23
C GLY A 89 0.17 3.22 -4.68
N LEU A 90 -0.48 2.16 -4.20
CA LEU A 90 -1.84 2.21 -3.65
C LEU A 90 -1.88 2.93 -2.29
N THR A 91 -0.99 2.57 -1.36
CA THR A 91 -0.91 3.14 -0.01
C THR A 91 -0.10 4.44 0.01
N THR A 92 -0.35 5.31 0.98
CA THR A 92 0.36 6.60 1.03
C THR A 92 0.43 7.18 2.43
N PHE A 93 1.64 7.40 2.91
CA PHE A 93 1.88 8.13 4.16
C PHE A 93 1.86 9.65 3.94
N SER A 94 2.31 10.13 2.78
CA SER A 94 2.34 11.57 2.49
C SER A 94 0.95 12.19 2.39
N SER A 95 0.00 11.51 1.70
CA SER A 95 -1.40 11.98 1.67
C SER A 95 -2.03 11.93 3.05
N PHE A 96 -1.80 10.85 3.82
CA PHE A 96 -2.25 10.76 5.21
C PHE A 96 -1.75 11.93 6.06
N SER A 97 -0.47 12.28 5.98
CA SER A 97 0.10 13.38 6.74
C SER A 97 -0.49 14.73 6.35
N LEU A 98 -0.66 14.97 5.04
CA LEU A 98 -1.27 16.19 4.54
C LEU A 98 -2.74 16.31 4.97
N ASP A 99 -3.52 15.24 4.87
CA ASP A 99 -4.92 15.20 5.29
C ASP A 99 -5.07 15.49 6.80
N ALA A 100 -4.21 14.89 7.63
CA ALA A 100 -4.22 15.10 9.08
C ALA A 100 -3.95 16.57 9.45
N ILE A 101 -2.94 17.19 8.83
CA ILE A 101 -2.61 18.60 9.06
C ILE A 101 -3.70 19.52 8.50
N SER A 102 -4.25 19.21 7.32
CA SER A 102 -5.35 20.00 6.73
C SER A 102 -6.61 19.98 7.60
N LEU A 103 -6.94 18.86 8.24
CA LEU A 103 -8.03 18.79 9.23
C LEU A 103 -7.74 19.70 10.44
N TYR A 104 -6.53 19.67 10.95
CA TYR A 104 -6.13 20.50 12.09
C TYR A 104 -6.18 22.00 11.74
N GLU A 105 -5.64 22.41 10.60
CA GLU A 105 -5.63 23.82 10.15
C GLU A 105 -7.03 24.39 9.90
N ARG A 106 -7.98 23.54 9.51
CA ARG A 106 -9.40 23.94 9.38
C ARG A 106 -10.14 24.03 10.73
N GLY A 107 -9.44 23.85 11.85
CA GLY A 107 -10.03 23.85 13.20
C GLY A 107 -10.72 22.55 13.59
N ALA A 108 -10.68 21.51 12.75
CA ALA A 108 -11.28 20.19 13.04
C ALA A 108 -10.30 19.30 13.84
N THR A 109 -9.80 19.81 14.96
CA THR A 109 -8.75 19.17 15.78
C THR A 109 -9.12 17.76 16.23
N VAL A 110 -10.36 17.54 16.69
CA VAL A 110 -10.83 16.22 17.09
C VAL A 110 -10.86 15.26 15.92
N ALA A 111 -11.33 15.70 14.75
CA ALA A 111 -11.34 14.89 13.55
C ALA A 111 -9.93 14.52 13.09
N SER A 112 -8.97 15.45 13.19
CA SER A 112 -7.55 15.19 12.91
C SER A 112 -6.98 14.11 13.84
N ALA A 113 -7.21 14.23 15.15
CA ALA A 113 -6.73 13.25 16.14
C ALA A 113 -7.36 11.86 15.91
N VAL A 114 -8.68 11.80 15.66
CA VAL A 114 -9.39 10.55 15.34
C VAL A 114 -8.86 9.94 14.04
N TYR A 115 -8.63 10.76 13.01
CA TYR A 115 -8.10 10.30 11.73
C TYR A 115 -6.70 9.68 11.88
N ILE A 116 -5.81 10.32 12.64
CA ILE A 116 -4.46 9.81 12.91
C ILE A 116 -4.56 8.47 13.66
N ALA A 117 -5.32 8.42 14.76
CA ALA A 117 -5.45 7.22 15.56
C ALA A 117 -6.09 6.06 14.77
N ALA A 118 -7.18 6.34 14.02
CA ALA A 118 -7.85 5.36 13.19
C ALA A 118 -6.95 4.86 12.05
N SER A 119 -6.26 5.75 11.34
CA SER A 119 -5.39 5.38 10.23
C SER A 119 -4.26 4.46 10.69
N VAL A 120 -3.58 4.80 11.79
CA VAL A 120 -2.49 3.97 12.31
C VAL A 120 -3.03 2.68 12.92
N GLY A 121 -4.01 2.76 13.80
CA GLY A 121 -4.57 1.60 14.50
C GLY A 121 -5.21 0.57 13.55
N LEU A 122 -6.07 1.03 12.64
CA LEU A 122 -6.74 0.13 11.69
C LEU A 122 -5.77 -0.45 10.67
N SER A 123 -4.78 0.31 10.19
CA SER A 123 -3.77 -0.20 9.26
C SER A 123 -2.91 -1.29 9.90
N LEU A 124 -2.45 -1.10 11.13
CA LEU A 124 -1.70 -2.13 11.86
C LEU A 124 -2.57 -3.37 12.14
N ALA A 125 -3.81 -3.19 12.59
CA ALA A 125 -4.75 -4.29 12.77
C ALA A 125 -5.02 -5.04 11.45
N ALA A 126 -5.13 -4.32 10.34
CA ALA A 126 -5.36 -4.89 9.03
C ALA A 126 -4.17 -5.75 8.56
N VAL A 127 -2.92 -5.32 8.76
CA VAL A 127 -1.73 -6.16 8.47
C VAL A 127 -1.77 -7.44 9.29
N ILE A 128 -2.01 -7.32 10.60
CA ILE A 128 -2.10 -8.49 11.50
C ILE A 128 -3.23 -9.43 11.06
N GLY A 129 -4.38 -8.87 10.71
CA GLY A 129 -5.53 -9.64 10.20
C GLY A 129 -5.22 -10.38 8.91
N GLY A 130 -4.53 -9.73 7.96
CA GLY A 130 -4.10 -10.36 6.70
C GLY A 130 -3.11 -11.50 6.92
N LEU A 131 -2.11 -11.30 7.79
CA LEU A 131 -1.16 -12.34 8.21
C LEU A 131 -1.88 -13.52 8.89
N ALA A 132 -2.77 -13.23 9.85
CA ALA A 132 -3.50 -14.25 10.60
C ALA A 132 -4.43 -15.07 9.70
N LEU A 133 -5.14 -14.41 8.77
CA LEU A 133 -6.00 -15.08 7.79
C LEU A 133 -5.21 -16.09 6.96
N MET A 134 -4.07 -15.67 6.41
CA MET A 134 -3.27 -16.56 5.59
C MET A 134 -2.63 -17.70 6.37
N ARG A 135 -2.24 -17.47 7.62
CA ARG A 135 -1.75 -18.52 8.52
C ARG A 135 -2.80 -19.57 8.85
N ALA A 136 -4.08 -19.17 8.90
CA ALA A 136 -5.17 -20.09 9.16
C ALA A 136 -5.57 -20.93 7.93
N ILE A 137 -5.30 -20.43 6.71
CA ILE A 137 -5.65 -21.08 5.45
C ILE A 137 -4.50 -21.98 4.94
N LEU A 138 -3.26 -21.63 5.19
CA LEU A 138 -2.05 -22.30 4.71
C LEU A 138 -1.46 -23.24 5.74
#